data_2c7fb37e62bf5b1e4ff0e7368ecc4ef6
#
_entry.id   2c7fb37e62bf5b1e4ff0e7368ecc4ef6
#
_cell.length_a   1.000
_cell.length_b   1.000
_cell.length_c   1.000
_cell.angle_alpha   90.00
_cell.angle_beta   90.00
_cell.angle_gamma   90.00
#
_symmetry.space_group_name_H-M   'P 1'
#
loop_
_entity.id
_entity.type
_entity.pdbx_description
1 polymer ?
#
loop_
_entity_poly.entity_id
_entity_poly.type
_entity_poly.pdbx_seq_one_letter_code
_entity_poly.pdbx_strand_id
1 'polypeptide(L)'
;MKTFGYYLKEIRRPLAVYAGTVFIFALVGYLYEVTRDAVGYALLLSAVILLVCTALDLARYLKRERRIEEIRRNLPYADPMLPGADTLAEREYQEMLTELLRKRSEEKNDAAERRQESMDYYSLWGHQIKTPIAAMRLLLQEEERERQGKDSFLREMDKELFRTEQYVEMVMTYLRIGDISQDMVLSWYPLDDLIRQAVRKYSRLFIIQKLKLDFKETDSLVLTDEKWLVFVIEQILSNALKYTKEGAVSIFAQKDGPSQIALVIADTGIGIAQEDLPRVFERGFTGYNGREYKKSTGIGLYLCRRVMDRLGHGMRIQSAPGEGTKVFLDLGRKPVEAE
;
A
#
# COMPACT_ATOMS: atom_id res chain seq x y z
N MET A 1 -16.40 -20.62 -26.30
CA MET A 1 -16.09 -21.92 -26.95
C MET A 1 -15.77 -23.05 -25.97
N LYS A 2 -15.10 -22.81 -24.84
CA LYS A 2 -14.80 -23.89 -23.84
C LYS A 2 -16.05 -24.46 -23.16
N THR A 3 -17.01 -23.63 -22.82
CA THR A 3 -18.28 -23.93 -22.15
C THR A 3 -19.15 -24.94 -22.92
N PHE A 4 -19.30 -24.71 -24.21
CA PHE A 4 -20.09 -25.61 -25.08
C PHE A 4 -19.46 -26.99 -25.17
N GLY A 5 -18.13 -27.11 -25.10
CA GLY A 5 -17.43 -28.39 -25.12
C GLY A 5 -17.65 -29.21 -23.82
N TYR A 6 -17.81 -28.54 -22.67
CA TYR A 6 -18.15 -29.22 -21.41
C TYR A 6 -19.60 -29.68 -21.40
N TYR A 7 -20.54 -28.86 -21.87
CA TYR A 7 -21.95 -29.22 -22.01
C TYR A 7 -22.13 -30.44 -22.91
N LEU A 8 -21.44 -30.49 -24.06
CA LEU A 8 -21.47 -31.65 -24.96
C LEU A 8 -20.96 -32.95 -24.32
N LYS A 9 -19.96 -32.86 -23.40
CA LYS A 9 -19.49 -34.02 -22.65
C LYS A 9 -20.53 -34.53 -21.65
N GLU A 10 -21.25 -33.63 -21.01
CA GLU A 10 -22.26 -33.94 -20.00
C GLU A 10 -23.51 -34.61 -20.63
N ILE A 11 -23.95 -34.09 -21.79
CA ILE A 11 -25.13 -34.59 -22.54
C ILE A 11 -24.83 -35.91 -23.28
N ARG A 12 -23.58 -36.29 -23.43
CA ARG A 12 -23.19 -37.51 -24.20
C ARG A 12 -23.82 -38.79 -23.63
N ARG A 13 -23.92 -38.92 -22.32
CA ARG A 13 -24.53 -40.12 -21.68
C ARG A 13 -26.03 -40.21 -21.88
N PRO A 14 -26.85 -39.17 -21.60
CA PRO A 14 -28.28 -39.21 -21.87
C PRO A 14 -28.59 -39.37 -23.39
N LEU A 15 -27.78 -38.79 -24.25
CA LEU A 15 -27.94 -38.93 -25.68
C LEU A 15 -27.68 -40.37 -26.18
N ALA A 16 -26.68 -41.05 -25.62
CA ALA A 16 -26.38 -42.45 -25.90
C ALA A 16 -27.51 -43.38 -25.43
N VAL A 17 -28.07 -43.14 -24.24
CA VAL A 17 -29.23 -43.86 -23.73
C VAL A 17 -30.46 -43.67 -24.60
N TYR A 18 -30.72 -42.42 -25.04
CA TYR A 18 -31.81 -42.13 -25.95
C TYR A 18 -31.63 -42.85 -27.30
N ALA A 19 -30.44 -42.83 -27.89
CA ALA A 19 -30.13 -43.51 -29.16
C ALA A 19 -30.38 -45.05 -29.01
N GLY A 20 -29.97 -45.62 -27.87
CA GLY A 20 -30.25 -47.03 -27.57
C GLY A 20 -31.72 -47.34 -27.46
N THR A 21 -32.51 -46.49 -26.77
CA THR A 21 -33.98 -46.65 -26.66
C THR A 21 -34.68 -46.53 -28.01
N VAL A 22 -34.29 -45.57 -28.85
CA VAL A 22 -34.80 -45.43 -30.20
C VAL A 22 -34.49 -46.66 -31.03
N PHE A 23 -33.28 -47.20 -30.95
CA PHE A 23 -32.88 -48.41 -31.65
C PHE A 23 -33.72 -49.61 -31.25
N ILE A 24 -33.91 -49.84 -29.93
CA ILE A 24 -34.75 -50.91 -29.39
C ILE A 24 -36.20 -50.77 -29.87
N PHE A 25 -36.74 -49.54 -29.83
CA PHE A 25 -38.10 -49.28 -30.26
C PHE A 25 -38.28 -49.55 -31.76
N ALA A 26 -37.34 -49.14 -32.60
CA ALA A 26 -37.35 -49.44 -34.01
C ALA A 26 -37.24 -50.93 -34.35
N LEU A 27 -36.39 -51.67 -33.59
CA LEU A 27 -36.22 -53.11 -33.71
C LEU A 27 -37.49 -53.85 -33.33
N VAL A 28 -38.15 -53.49 -32.23
CA VAL A 28 -39.41 -54.09 -31.78
C VAL A 28 -40.53 -53.83 -32.81
N GLY A 29 -40.62 -52.58 -33.32
CA GLY A 29 -41.57 -52.19 -34.37
C GLY A 29 -41.39 -53.03 -35.65
N TYR A 30 -40.14 -53.34 -36.02
CA TYR A 30 -39.81 -54.21 -37.14
C TYR A 30 -40.23 -55.67 -36.92
N LEU A 31 -39.94 -56.22 -35.71
CA LEU A 31 -40.27 -57.63 -35.36
C LEU A 31 -41.76 -57.88 -35.26
N TYR A 32 -42.55 -56.92 -34.84
CA TYR A 32 -43.99 -57.01 -34.68
C TYR A 32 -44.81 -56.47 -35.85
N GLU A 33 -44.17 -56.21 -37.01
CA GLU A 33 -44.80 -55.73 -38.26
C GLU A 33 -45.71 -54.49 -38.06
N VAL A 34 -45.34 -53.62 -37.12
CA VAL A 34 -46.07 -52.38 -36.89
C VAL A 34 -45.97 -51.46 -38.12
N THR A 35 -47.07 -50.84 -38.46
CA THR A 35 -47.12 -49.96 -39.64
C THR A 35 -46.01 -48.90 -39.60
N ARG A 36 -45.29 -48.72 -40.71
CA ARG A 36 -44.14 -47.77 -40.83
C ARG A 36 -44.51 -46.35 -40.38
N ASP A 37 -45.73 -45.93 -40.71
CA ASP A 37 -46.23 -44.59 -40.34
C ASP A 37 -46.38 -44.41 -38.83
N ALA A 38 -46.84 -45.42 -38.10
CA ALA A 38 -46.96 -45.33 -36.62
C ALA A 38 -45.58 -45.26 -35.92
N VAL A 39 -44.60 -46.03 -36.40
CA VAL A 39 -43.22 -45.99 -35.87
C VAL A 39 -42.58 -44.62 -36.21
N GLY A 40 -42.74 -44.13 -37.42
CA GLY A 40 -42.24 -42.84 -37.84
C GLY A 40 -42.81 -41.68 -37.04
N TYR A 41 -44.10 -41.70 -36.74
CA TYR A 41 -44.76 -40.68 -35.94
C TYR A 41 -44.27 -40.71 -34.47
N ALA A 42 -44.10 -41.89 -33.89
CA ALA A 42 -43.58 -42.04 -32.53
C ALA A 42 -42.13 -41.54 -32.42
N LEU A 43 -41.29 -41.83 -33.43
CA LEU A 43 -39.91 -41.37 -33.48
C LEU A 43 -39.85 -39.83 -33.63
N LEU A 44 -40.70 -39.25 -34.44
CA LEU A 44 -40.77 -37.77 -34.61
C LEU A 44 -41.19 -37.10 -33.29
N LEU A 45 -42.19 -37.62 -32.61
CA LEU A 45 -42.68 -37.13 -31.34
C LEU A 45 -41.58 -37.19 -30.25
N SER A 46 -40.90 -38.33 -30.18
CA SER A 46 -39.78 -38.49 -29.21
C SER A 46 -38.61 -37.55 -29.51
N ALA A 47 -38.30 -37.31 -30.76
CA ALA A 47 -37.26 -36.35 -31.18
C ALA A 47 -37.62 -34.92 -30.78
N VAL A 48 -38.90 -34.52 -30.94
CA VAL A 48 -39.38 -33.21 -30.51
C VAL A 48 -39.24 -33.04 -28.97
N ILE A 49 -39.66 -34.05 -28.20
CA ILE A 49 -39.51 -34.05 -26.77
C ILE A 49 -38.04 -33.94 -26.36
N LEU A 50 -37.14 -34.71 -26.99
CA LEU A 50 -35.70 -34.61 -26.74
C LEU A 50 -35.19 -33.21 -27.02
N LEU A 51 -35.57 -32.60 -28.12
CA LEU A 51 -35.13 -31.24 -28.52
C LEU A 51 -35.58 -30.20 -27.49
N VAL A 52 -36.84 -30.30 -27.03
CA VAL A 52 -37.35 -29.37 -25.98
C VAL A 52 -36.61 -29.57 -24.68
N CYS A 53 -36.42 -30.82 -24.24
CA CYS A 53 -35.70 -31.12 -23.00
C CYS A 53 -34.23 -30.62 -23.05
N THR A 54 -33.52 -30.86 -24.16
CA THR A 54 -32.13 -30.38 -24.31
C THR A 54 -32.06 -28.87 -24.42
N ALA A 55 -33.02 -28.19 -25.03
CA ALA A 55 -33.07 -26.74 -25.09
C ALA A 55 -33.31 -26.12 -23.70
N LEU A 56 -34.21 -26.70 -22.91
CA LEU A 56 -34.43 -26.24 -21.50
C LEU A 56 -33.23 -26.48 -20.62
N ASP A 57 -32.56 -27.62 -20.78
CA ASP A 57 -31.36 -27.95 -20.00
C ASP A 57 -30.19 -27.03 -20.36
N LEU A 58 -29.99 -26.77 -21.65
CA LEU A 58 -28.99 -25.80 -22.12
C LEU A 58 -29.25 -24.38 -21.55
N ALA A 59 -30.51 -23.93 -21.55
CA ALA A 59 -30.88 -22.64 -20.99
C ALA A 59 -30.56 -22.56 -19.50
N ARG A 60 -30.81 -23.62 -18.71
CA ARG A 60 -30.47 -23.73 -17.30
C ARG A 60 -28.97 -23.70 -17.10
N TYR A 61 -28.22 -24.48 -17.91
CA TYR A 61 -26.76 -24.54 -17.88
C TYR A 61 -26.12 -23.15 -18.12
N LEU A 62 -26.55 -22.46 -19.18
CA LEU A 62 -26.04 -21.10 -19.49
C LEU A 62 -26.37 -20.07 -18.42
N LYS A 63 -27.55 -20.17 -17.80
CA LYS A 63 -27.94 -19.28 -16.70
C LYS A 63 -27.06 -19.51 -15.45
N ARG A 64 -26.74 -20.78 -15.17
CA ARG A 64 -25.88 -21.19 -14.07
C ARG A 64 -24.45 -20.71 -14.27
N GLU A 65 -23.91 -20.86 -15.47
CA GLU A 65 -22.55 -20.42 -15.79
C GLU A 65 -22.40 -18.91 -15.68
N ARG A 66 -23.34 -18.12 -16.20
CA ARG A 66 -23.33 -16.65 -16.02
C ARG A 66 -23.29 -16.26 -14.55
N ARG A 67 -24.04 -16.95 -13.71
CA ARG A 67 -24.07 -16.69 -12.26
C ARG A 67 -22.73 -17.01 -11.61
N ILE A 68 -22.08 -18.10 -12.00
CA ILE A 68 -20.74 -18.46 -11.49
C ILE A 68 -19.69 -17.42 -11.95
N GLU A 69 -19.78 -16.95 -13.18
CA GLU A 69 -18.88 -15.90 -13.69
C GLU A 69 -19.07 -14.56 -12.96
N GLU A 70 -20.31 -14.18 -12.63
CA GLU A 70 -20.61 -13.00 -11.80
C GLU A 70 -20.01 -13.12 -10.39
N ILE A 71 -20.17 -14.28 -9.78
CA ILE A 71 -19.58 -14.57 -8.45
C ILE A 71 -18.06 -14.46 -8.54
N ARG A 72 -17.45 -15.06 -9.58
CA ARG A 72 -16.00 -15.03 -9.77
C ARG A 72 -15.44 -13.61 -9.91
N ARG A 73 -16.15 -12.72 -10.58
CA ARG A 73 -15.77 -11.31 -10.73
C ARG A 73 -15.89 -10.52 -9.42
N ASN A 74 -16.88 -10.87 -8.60
CA ASN A 74 -17.19 -10.15 -7.35
C ASN A 74 -16.56 -10.80 -6.10
N LEU A 75 -15.92 -11.94 -6.24
CA LEU A 75 -15.30 -12.70 -5.13
C LEU A 75 -14.34 -11.89 -4.24
N PRO A 76 -13.61 -10.87 -4.74
CA PRO A 76 -12.77 -10.03 -3.90
C PRO A 76 -13.54 -9.04 -3.00
N TYR A 77 -14.83 -8.73 -3.31
CA TYR A 77 -15.53 -7.58 -2.75
C TYR A 77 -16.82 -7.88 -2.00
N ALA A 78 -17.38 -9.09 -2.10
CA ALA A 78 -18.66 -9.41 -1.48
C ALA A 78 -18.72 -10.87 -1.04
N ASP A 79 -19.58 -11.13 -0.05
CA ASP A 79 -19.95 -12.48 0.35
C ASP A 79 -20.76 -13.13 -0.81
N PRO A 80 -20.22 -14.12 -1.51
CA PRO A 80 -20.83 -14.62 -2.74
C PRO A 80 -22.10 -15.40 -2.42
N MET A 81 -23.24 -14.92 -2.87
CA MET A 81 -24.47 -15.69 -2.87
C MET A 81 -24.31 -16.84 -3.89
N LEU A 82 -23.98 -18.03 -3.41
CA LEU A 82 -23.77 -19.20 -4.25
C LEU A 82 -25.08 -19.65 -4.92
N PRO A 83 -25.04 -20.12 -6.18
CA PRO A 83 -26.23 -20.60 -6.86
C PRO A 83 -26.74 -21.89 -6.18
N GLY A 84 -28.05 -22.17 -6.30
CA GLY A 84 -28.61 -23.42 -5.76
C GLY A 84 -27.85 -24.66 -6.26
N ALA A 85 -27.58 -25.59 -5.36
CA ALA A 85 -26.94 -26.85 -5.70
C ALA A 85 -27.98 -27.85 -6.24
N ASP A 86 -27.72 -28.42 -7.40
CA ASP A 86 -28.61 -29.42 -8.01
C ASP A 86 -28.19 -30.84 -7.67
N THR A 87 -26.96 -31.05 -7.19
CA THR A 87 -26.43 -32.36 -6.79
C THR A 87 -25.88 -32.36 -5.36
N LEU A 88 -25.86 -33.52 -4.70
CA LEU A 88 -25.29 -33.66 -3.36
C LEU A 88 -23.82 -33.20 -3.32
N ALA A 89 -23.03 -33.59 -4.29
CA ALA A 89 -21.62 -33.20 -4.39
C ALA A 89 -21.43 -31.69 -4.51
N GLU A 90 -22.29 -31.02 -5.26
CA GLU A 90 -22.24 -29.55 -5.36
C GLU A 90 -22.57 -28.87 -4.04
N ARG A 91 -23.53 -29.40 -3.31
CA ARG A 91 -23.90 -28.89 -2.00
C ARG A 91 -22.74 -29.00 -1.02
N GLU A 92 -22.08 -30.16 -0.97
CA GLU A 92 -20.91 -30.35 -0.12
C GLU A 92 -19.74 -29.44 -0.50
N TYR A 93 -19.48 -29.24 -1.81
CA TYR A 93 -18.46 -28.27 -2.27
C TYR A 93 -18.82 -26.84 -1.89
N GLN A 94 -20.09 -26.47 -1.96
CA GLN A 94 -20.54 -25.13 -1.57
C GLN A 94 -20.42 -24.92 -0.07
N GLU A 95 -20.76 -25.91 0.74
CA GLU A 95 -20.59 -25.88 2.20
C GLU A 95 -19.11 -25.72 2.57
N MET A 96 -18.21 -26.51 1.96
CA MET A 96 -16.76 -26.37 2.16
C MET A 96 -16.23 -25.00 1.72
N LEU A 97 -16.69 -24.49 0.58
CA LEU A 97 -16.28 -23.18 0.07
C LEU A 97 -16.73 -22.06 0.99
N THR A 98 -17.98 -22.11 1.45
CA THR A 98 -18.55 -21.14 2.40
C THR A 98 -17.78 -21.15 3.72
N GLU A 99 -17.44 -22.33 4.23
CA GLU A 99 -16.65 -22.47 5.46
C GLU A 99 -15.22 -21.91 5.28
N LEU A 100 -14.57 -22.16 4.15
CA LEU A 100 -13.27 -21.62 3.83
C LEU A 100 -13.29 -20.09 3.72
N LEU A 101 -14.31 -19.53 3.07
CA LEU A 101 -14.47 -18.08 2.93
C LEU A 101 -14.72 -17.44 4.30
N ARG A 102 -15.55 -18.07 5.14
CA ARG A 102 -15.80 -17.61 6.50
C ARG A 102 -14.52 -17.61 7.33
N LYS A 103 -13.77 -18.72 7.35
CA LYS A 103 -12.48 -18.80 8.06
C LYS A 103 -11.49 -17.74 7.58
N ARG A 104 -11.37 -17.55 6.27
CA ARG A 104 -10.51 -16.51 5.69
C ARG A 104 -10.92 -15.11 6.10
N SER A 105 -12.23 -14.84 6.17
CA SER A 105 -12.76 -13.54 6.63
C SER A 105 -12.47 -13.33 8.12
N GLU A 106 -12.68 -14.36 8.94
CA GLU A 106 -12.36 -14.35 10.38
C GLU A 106 -10.87 -14.10 10.60
N GLU A 107 -9.98 -14.84 9.93
CA GLU A 107 -8.53 -14.63 10.01
C GLU A 107 -8.10 -13.22 9.59
N LYS A 108 -8.72 -12.68 8.54
CA LYS A 108 -8.47 -11.30 8.10
C LYS A 108 -8.92 -10.27 9.15
N ASN A 109 -10.10 -10.47 9.72
CA ASN A 109 -10.65 -9.58 10.74
C ASN A 109 -9.80 -9.63 12.02
N ASP A 110 -9.44 -10.84 12.47
CA ASP A 110 -8.56 -11.02 13.63
C ASP A 110 -7.17 -10.41 13.42
N ALA A 111 -6.64 -10.52 12.21
CA ALA A 111 -5.36 -9.90 11.88
C ALA A 111 -5.46 -8.37 11.84
N ALA A 112 -6.57 -7.83 11.30
CA ALA A 112 -6.82 -6.39 11.28
C ALA A 112 -7.05 -5.85 12.70
N GLU A 113 -7.83 -6.55 13.54
CA GLU A 113 -8.08 -6.18 14.93
C GLU A 113 -6.80 -6.18 15.76
N ARG A 114 -5.99 -7.25 15.70
CA ARG A 114 -4.67 -7.31 16.37
C ARG A 114 -3.74 -6.21 15.89
N ARG A 115 -3.81 -5.86 14.62
CA ARG A 115 -3.02 -4.76 14.07
C ARG A 115 -3.50 -3.42 14.61
N GLN A 116 -4.81 -3.20 14.67
CA GLN A 116 -5.40 -1.98 15.21
C GLN A 116 -5.08 -1.84 16.70
N GLU A 117 -5.27 -2.89 17.52
CA GLU A 117 -4.89 -2.91 18.93
C GLU A 117 -3.41 -2.55 19.14
N SER A 118 -2.52 -3.12 18.32
CA SER A 118 -1.09 -2.80 18.36
C SER A 118 -0.83 -1.33 18.04
N MET A 119 -1.52 -0.76 17.06
CA MET A 119 -1.41 0.65 16.68
C MET A 119 -1.90 1.58 17.79
N ASP A 120 -3.06 1.27 18.39
CA ASP A 120 -3.64 2.04 19.49
C ASP A 120 -2.72 2.02 20.72
N TYR A 121 -2.17 0.85 21.05
CA TYR A 121 -1.19 0.68 22.14
C TYR A 121 0.08 1.51 21.89
N TYR A 122 0.67 1.44 20.70
CA TYR A 122 1.86 2.21 20.36
C TYR A 122 1.59 3.72 20.28
N SER A 123 0.40 4.11 19.83
CA SER A 123 -0.03 5.51 19.83
C SER A 123 -0.09 6.07 21.26
N LEU A 124 -0.73 5.34 22.15
CA LEU A 124 -0.81 5.70 23.57
C LEU A 124 0.59 5.80 24.21
N TRP A 125 1.46 4.84 23.90
CA TRP A 125 2.84 4.81 24.42
C TRP A 125 3.68 5.99 23.91
N GLY A 126 3.53 6.33 22.63
CA GLY A 126 4.18 7.50 22.04
C GLY A 126 3.76 8.80 22.70
N HIS A 127 2.48 8.95 23.02
CA HIS A 127 1.99 10.10 23.78
C HIS A 127 2.53 10.14 25.22
N GLN A 128 2.57 9.00 25.90
CA GLN A 128 3.10 8.91 27.25
C GLN A 128 4.61 9.20 27.34
N ILE A 129 5.39 8.88 26.31
CA ILE A 129 6.82 9.22 26.23
C ILE A 129 7.01 10.71 25.90
N LYS A 130 6.21 11.29 25.02
CA LYS A 130 6.30 12.72 24.68
C LYS A 130 6.08 13.63 25.89
N THR A 131 5.20 13.25 26.80
CA THR A 131 4.87 14.05 28.00
C THR A 131 6.08 14.27 28.93
N PRO A 132 6.80 13.25 29.41
CA PRO A 132 7.98 13.47 30.27
C PRO A 132 9.14 14.15 29.53
N ILE A 133 9.28 13.90 28.22
CA ILE A 133 10.27 14.61 27.39
C ILE A 133 9.96 16.12 27.36
N ALA A 134 8.69 16.50 27.17
CA ALA A 134 8.28 17.89 27.20
C ALA A 134 8.50 18.53 28.59
N ALA A 135 8.21 17.79 29.67
CA ALA A 135 8.47 18.25 31.04
C ALA A 135 9.96 18.50 31.31
N MET A 136 10.83 17.56 30.88
CA MET A 136 12.29 17.74 31.01
C MET A 136 12.78 18.96 30.21
N ARG A 137 12.21 19.19 29.00
CA ARG A 137 12.54 20.37 28.19
C ARG A 137 12.16 21.68 28.89
N LEU A 138 10.99 21.74 29.53
CA LEU A 138 10.56 22.91 30.29
C LEU A 138 11.49 23.19 31.45
N LEU A 139 11.90 22.17 32.23
CA LEU A 139 12.85 22.30 33.33
C LEU A 139 14.21 22.83 32.86
N LEU A 140 14.71 22.35 31.72
CA LEU A 140 15.94 22.82 31.10
C LEU A 140 15.86 24.30 30.68
N GLN A 141 14.73 24.73 30.13
CA GLN A 141 14.50 26.11 29.71
C GLN A 141 14.41 27.07 30.90
N GLU A 142 13.85 26.62 32.02
CA GLU A 142 13.72 27.38 33.24
C GLU A 142 15.11 27.61 33.89
N GLU A 143 15.92 26.56 33.95
CA GLU A 143 17.30 26.64 34.48
C GLU A 143 18.23 27.49 33.58
N GLU A 144 18.03 27.47 32.25
CA GLU A 144 18.78 28.32 31.32
C GLU A 144 18.48 29.82 31.51
N ARG A 145 17.26 30.18 31.96
CA ARG A 145 16.89 31.56 32.30
C ARG A 145 17.51 32.07 33.59
N GLU A 146 17.68 31.21 34.55
CA GLU A 146 18.21 31.58 35.87
C GLU A 146 19.75 31.63 35.90
N ARG A 147 20.45 30.90 35.01
CA ARG A 147 21.91 30.79 34.93
C ARG A 147 22.47 31.32 33.62
N GLN A 148 22.46 32.63 33.42
CA GLN A 148 23.21 33.26 32.33
C GLN A 148 24.72 33.04 32.53
N GLY A 149 25.29 32.01 31.89
CA GLY A 149 26.73 31.89 31.76
C GLY A 149 27.40 30.53 31.95
N LYS A 150 26.68 29.49 32.28
CA LYS A 150 27.22 28.12 32.31
C LYS A 150 26.27 27.20 31.57
N ASP A 151 26.69 26.64 30.38
CA ASP A 151 26.75 25.18 30.43
C ASP A 151 26.68 24.54 29.04
N SER A 152 27.81 24.01 28.64
CA SER A 152 27.92 22.97 27.62
C SER A 152 27.02 21.75 27.96
N PHE A 153 26.85 21.43 29.24
CA PHE A 153 26.03 20.31 29.73
C PHE A 153 24.54 20.48 29.43
N LEU A 154 23.93 21.62 29.75
CA LEU A 154 22.50 21.86 29.45
C LEU A 154 22.22 21.86 27.95
N ARG A 155 23.14 22.42 27.16
CA ARG A 155 23.02 22.39 25.68
C ARG A 155 23.14 20.99 25.12
N GLU A 156 24.04 20.18 25.68
CA GLU A 156 24.21 18.76 25.27
C GLU A 156 22.97 17.95 25.66
N MET A 157 22.40 18.18 26.83
CA MET A 157 21.18 17.51 27.31
C MET A 157 19.96 17.89 26.46
N ASP A 158 19.79 19.16 26.11
CA ASP A 158 18.74 19.61 25.22
C ASP A 158 18.85 18.98 23.81
N LYS A 159 20.08 18.84 23.32
CA LYS A 159 20.36 18.18 22.06
C LYS A 159 20.00 16.68 22.06
N GLU A 160 20.33 15.97 23.16
CA GLU A 160 19.98 14.54 23.27
C GLU A 160 18.47 14.36 23.53
N LEU A 161 17.83 15.28 24.23
CA LEU A 161 16.38 15.31 24.39
C LEU A 161 15.68 15.49 23.04
N PHE A 162 16.11 16.46 22.24
CA PHE A 162 15.59 16.68 20.89
C PHE A 162 15.75 15.46 19.99
N ARG A 163 16.90 14.77 20.07
CA ARG A 163 17.13 13.51 19.34
C ARG A 163 16.18 12.39 19.79
N THR A 164 15.90 12.33 21.09
CA THR A 164 14.97 11.33 21.64
C THR A 164 13.53 11.59 21.14
N GLU A 165 13.11 12.84 21.12
CA GLU A 165 11.81 13.23 20.52
C GLU A 165 11.71 12.81 19.06
N GLN A 166 12.77 13.07 18.28
CA GLN A 166 12.81 12.67 16.86
C GLN A 166 12.75 11.16 16.68
N TYR A 167 13.44 10.42 17.55
CA TYR A 167 13.39 8.96 17.51
C TYR A 167 11.98 8.44 17.79
N VAL A 168 11.32 8.96 18.83
CA VAL A 168 9.92 8.60 19.14
C VAL A 168 8.99 8.93 17.97
N GLU A 169 9.13 10.11 17.38
CA GLU A 169 8.32 10.55 16.25
C GLU A 169 8.52 9.66 15.01
N MET A 170 9.76 9.26 14.73
CA MET A 170 10.10 8.32 13.66
C MET A 170 9.48 6.93 13.89
N VAL A 171 9.53 6.41 15.13
CA VAL A 171 8.90 5.13 15.49
C VAL A 171 7.39 5.20 15.31
N MET A 172 6.76 6.30 15.78
CA MET A 172 5.32 6.52 15.60
C MET A 172 4.91 6.58 14.13
N THR A 173 5.71 7.25 13.31
CA THR A 173 5.51 7.31 11.86
C THR A 173 5.65 5.94 11.22
N TYR A 174 6.66 5.16 11.62
CA TYR A 174 6.86 3.79 11.14
C TYR A 174 5.63 2.91 11.40
N LEU A 175 5.03 3.01 12.57
CA LEU A 175 3.84 2.24 12.94
C LEU A 175 2.59 2.65 12.13
N ARG A 176 2.44 3.95 11.86
CA ARG A 176 1.31 4.48 11.07
C ARG A 176 1.44 4.24 9.56
N ILE A 177 2.62 3.93 9.06
CA ILE A 177 2.88 3.81 7.61
C ILE A 177 2.03 2.72 6.95
N GLY A 178 1.58 1.73 7.74
CA GLY A 178 0.69 0.68 7.27
C GLY A 178 -0.72 1.17 6.90
N ASP A 179 -1.20 2.20 7.56
CA ASP A 179 -2.57 2.72 7.45
C ASP A 179 -2.64 4.16 6.91
N ILE A 180 -1.54 4.68 6.36
CA ILE A 180 -1.44 6.05 5.80
C ILE A 180 -2.61 6.37 4.86
N SER A 181 -3.09 5.40 4.07
CA SER A 181 -4.16 5.63 3.09
C SER A 181 -5.52 5.98 3.73
N GLN A 182 -5.76 5.65 4.99
CA GLN A 182 -7.01 5.95 5.69
C GLN A 182 -7.02 7.36 6.30
N ASP A 183 -5.85 7.87 6.70
CA ASP A 183 -5.69 9.16 7.39
C ASP A 183 -5.17 10.29 6.50
N MET A 184 -4.89 10.02 5.21
CA MET A 184 -4.27 10.97 4.31
C MET A 184 -5.27 12.00 3.78
N VAL A 185 -5.00 13.28 4.03
CA VAL A 185 -5.80 14.41 3.54
C VAL A 185 -5.00 15.21 2.53
N LEU A 186 -5.23 14.95 1.24
CA LEU A 186 -4.58 15.69 0.16
C LEU A 186 -5.25 17.05 -0.04
N SER A 187 -4.45 18.12 0.05
CA SER A 187 -4.87 19.49 -0.25
C SER A 187 -3.73 20.29 -0.91
N TRP A 188 -4.07 21.44 -1.47
CA TRP A 188 -3.07 22.34 -2.06
C TRP A 188 -2.44 23.20 -0.97
N TYR A 189 -1.11 23.11 -0.83
CA TYR A 189 -0.34 23.88 0.14
C TYR A 189 0.74 24.71 -0.54
N PRO A 190 1.02 25.94 -0.06
CA PRO A 190 2.22 26.65 -0.42
C PRO A 190 3.45 25.87 0.05
N LEU A 191 4.34 25.52 -0.88
CA LEU A 191 5.51 24.71 -0.57
C LEU A 191 6.42 25.40 0.45
N ASP A 192 6.53 26.74 0.35
CA ASP A 192 7.34 27.54 1.25
C ASP A 192 6.87 27.48 2.70
N ASP A 193 5.56 27.36 2.94
CA ASP A 193 5.02 27.25 4.30
C ASP A 193 5.41 25.91 4.94
N LEU A 194 5.37 24.82 4.15
CA LEU A 194 5.79 23.49 4.61
C LEU A 194 7.31 23.46 4.93
N ILE A 195 8.11 24.11 4.07
CA ILE A 195 9.56 24.26 4.29
C ILE A 195 9.82 25.07 5.55
N ARG A 196 9.17 26.21 5.72
CA ARG A 196 9.34 27.08 6.90
C ARG A 196 8.94 26.35 8.20
N GLN A 197 7.90 25.55 8.16
CA GLN A 197 7.48 24.72 9.30
C GLN A 197 8.59 23.75 9.71
N ALA A 198 9.14 22.98 8.77
CA ALA A 198 10.22 22.06 9.02
C ALA A 198 11.49 22.78 9.50
N VAL A 199 11.90 23.87 8.85
CA VAL A 199 13.09 24.65 9.19
C VAL A 199 12.98 25.24 10.60
N ARG A 200 11.79 25.73 11.00
CA ARG A 200 11.57 26.31 12.34
C ARG A 200 11.89 25.31 13.44
N LYS A 201 11.55 24.04 13.27
CA LYS A 201 11.84 22.97 14.24
C LYS A 201 13.35 22.76 14.41
N TYR A 202 14.14 22.94 13.36
CA TYR A 202 15.60 22.72 13.37
C TYR A 202 16.43 23.99 13.54
N SER A 203 15.80 25.16 13.58
CA SER A 203 16.50 26.47 13.60
C SER A 203 17.55 26.57 14.71
N ARG A 204 17.23 26.08 15.91
CA ARG A 204 18.17 26.07 17.06
C ARG A 204 19.41 25.21 16.77
N LEU A 205 19.26 24.05 16.10
CA LEU A 205 20.40 23.20 15.75
C LEU A 205 21.31 23.83 14.71
N PHE A 206 20.76 24.55 13.73
CA PHE A 206 21.56 25.34 12.78
C PHE A 206 22.44 26.37 13.51
N ILE A 207 21.88 27.07 14.49
CA ILE A 207 22.60 28.07 15.28
C ILE A 207 23.70 27.41 16.13
N ILE A 208 23.37 26.34 16.86
CA ILE A 208 24.33 25.62 17.72
C ILE A 208 25.49 25.05 16.92
N GLN A 209 25.20 24.46 15.74
CA GLN A 209 26.21 23.86 14.86
C GLN A 209 26.91 24.88 13.96
N LYS A 210 26.48 26.16 13.99
CA LYS A 210 27.01 27.25 13.14
C LYS A 210 26.94 26.92 11.65
N LEU A 211 25.93 26.16 11.23
CA LEU A 211 25.70 25.86 9.83
C LEU A 211 24.86 26.95 9.16
N LYS A 212 25.25 27.32 7.95
CA LYS A 212 24.47 28.28 7.16
C LYS A 212 23.25 27.59 6.54
N LEU A 213 22.09 28.21 6.66
CA LEU A 213 20.88 27.82 5.92
C LEU A 213 20.67 28.81 4.77
N ASP A 214 20.61 28.30 3.55
CA ASP A 214 20.31 29.06 2.33
C ASP A 214 18.95 28.60 1.78
N PHE A 215 17.89 29.34 2.13
CA PHE A 215 16.54 29.03 1.66
C PHE A 215 16.11 30.01 0.58
N LYS A 216 15.80 29.49 -0.61
CA LYS A 216 15.25 30.26 -1.73
C LYS A 216 13.75 29.98 -1.83
N GLU A 217 12.94 31.01 -1.69
CA GLU A 217 11.50 30.95 -1.84
C GLU A 217 11.11 30.42 -3.23
N THR A 218 10.04 29.64 -3.28
CA THR A 218 9.68 28.86 -4.47
C THR A 218 8.41 29.36 -5.14
N ASP A 219 7.53 30.05 -4.41
CA ASP A 219 6.22 30.54 -4.87
C ASP A 219 5.37 29.43 -5.54
N SER A 220 5.46 28.23 -5.01
CA SER A 220 4.87 27.05 -5.65
C SER A 220 3.81 26.40 -4.76
N LEU A 221 2.69 25.98 -5.38
CA LEU A 221 1.67 25.17 -4.73
C LEU A 221 1.89 23.69 -5.04
N VAL A 222 1.71 22.83 -4.05
CA VAL A 222 1.83 21.39 -4.18
C VAL A 222 0.60 20.69 -3.63
N LEU A 223 0.12 19.65 -4.32
CA LEU A 223 -0.99 18.82 -3.87
C LEU A 223 -0.42 17.66 -3.04
N THR A 224 -0.56 17.75 -1.75
CA THR A 224 0.06 16.81 -0.81
C THR A 224 -0.72 16.75 0.50
N ASP A 225 -0.27 15.91 1.44
CA ASP A 225 -0.64 16.00 2.84
C ASP A 225 0.43 16.76 3.61
N GLU A 226 0.01 17.82 4.32
CA GLU A 226 0.91 18.72 5.07
C GLU A 226 1.79 17.94 6.05
N LYS A 227 1.19 17.12 6.90
CA LYS A 227 1.89 16.42 7.98
C LYS A 227 2.94 15.47 7.44
N TRP A 228 2.59 14.72 6.40
CA TRP A 228 3.46 13.73 5.81
C TRP A 228 4.61 14.34 5.01
N LEU A 229 4.36 15.40 4.24
CA LEU A 229 5.44 16.07 3.50
C LEU A 229 6.38 16.84 4.43
N VAL A 230 5.86 17.52 5.46
CA VAL A 230 6.67 18.16 6.50
C VAL A 230 7.56 17.14 7.20
N PHE A 231 7.03 15.97 7.57
CA PHE A 231 7.83 14.87 8.14
C PHE A 231 9.00 14.48 7.21
N VAL A 232 8.77 14.33 5.92
CA VAL A 232 9.84 13.98 4.95
C VAL A 232 10.91 15.08 4.92
N ILE A 233 10.51 16.34 4.82
CA ILE A 233 11.44 17.48 4.83
C ILE A 233 12.26 17.50 6.12
N GLU A 234 11.63 17.30 7.27
CA GLU A 234 12.27 17.22 8.58
C GLU A 234 13.31 16.10 8.65
N GLN A 235 13.00 14.91 8.16
CA GLN A 235 13.95 13.80 8.15
C GLN A 235 15.18 14.07 7.27
N ILE A 236 14.99 14.72 6.13
CA ILE A 236 16.09 15.11 5.25
C ILE A 236 16.94 16.19 5.91
N LEU A 237 16.33 17.19 6.54
CA LEU A 237 17.04 18.24 7.30
C LEU A 237 17.81 17.63 8.48
N SER A 238 17.23 16.68 9.19
CA SER A 238 17.90 15.95 10.26
C SER A 238 19.16 15.23 9.76
N ASN A 239 19.07 14.58 8.59
CA ASN A 239 20.22 13.94 7.97
C ASN A 239 21.27 14.96 7.54
N ALA A 240 20.88 16.05 6.90
CA ALA A 240 21.78 17.14 6.49
C ALA A 240 22.57 17.70 7.70
N LEU A 241 21.88 18.03 8.80
CA LEU A 241 22.49 18.50 10.02
C LEU A 241 23.40 17.47 10.70
N LYS A 242 23.06 16.20 10.60
CA LYS A 242 23.82 15.11 11.20
C LYS A 242 25.15 14.87 10.48
N TYR A 243 25.17 14.97 9.16
CA TYR A 243 26.32 14.60 8.34
C TYR A 243 27.12 15.80 7.84
N THR A 244 26.68 17.03 8.14
CA THR A 244 27.41 18.25 7.84
C THR A 244 28.01 18.82 9.12
N LYS A 245 29.33 18.84 9.23
CA LYS A 245 30.04 19.44 10.38
C LYS A 245 30.26 20.93 10.21
N GLU A 246 30.61 21.35 9.00
CA GLU A 246 30.89 22.74 8.61
C GLU A 246 30.31 22.99 7.23
N GLY A 247 29.86 24.22 6.96
CA GLY A 247 29.34 24.62 5.66
C GLY A 247 27.88 25.03 5.68
N ALA A 248 27.08 24.54 4.74
CA ALA A 248 25.72 25.02 4.50
C ALA A 248 24.74 23.89 4.12
N VAL A 249 23.46 24.15 4.41
CA VAL A 249 22.32 23.43 3.86
C VAL A 249 21.52 24.40 2.99
N SER A 250 21.31 24.04 1.73
CA SER A 250 20.56 24.86 0.75
C SER A 250 19.22 24.18 0.44
N ILE A 251 18.14 24.96 0.40
CA ILE A 251 16.79 24.51 0.08
C ILE A 251 16.27 25.38 -1.06
N PHE A 252 15.88 24.75 -2.16
CA PHE A 252 15.35 25.46 -3.34
C PHE A 252 14.47 24.55 -4.18
N ALA A 253 13.57 25.10 -4.98
CA ALA A 253 12.81 24.36 -5.96
C ALA A 253 13.47 24.40 -7.33
N GLN A 254 13.48 23.27 -8.00
CA GLN A 254 13.84 23.13 -9.41
C GLN A 254 12.58 22.81 -10.20
N LYS A 255 12.26 23.64 -11.19
CA LYS A 255 11.12 23.40 -12.08
C LYS A 255 11.63 22.67 -13.32
N ASP A 256 11.07 21.48 -13.55
CA ASP A 256 11.36 20.67 -14.74
C ASP A 256 10.08 20.61 -15.59
N GLY A 257 9.77 21.74 -16.26
CA GLY A 257 8.52 21.95 -17.00
C GLY A 257 7.39 22.58 -16.18
N PRO A 258 6.20 22.77 -16.80
CA PRO A 258 5.09 23.52 -16.20
C PRO A 258 4.38 22.79 -15.04
N SER A 259 4.53 21.47 -14.92
CA SER A 259 3.83 20.65 -13.92
C SER A 259 4.76 19.83 -13.02
N GLN A 260 6.07 19.92 -13.19
CA GLN A 260 7.04 19.13 -12.43
C GLN A 260 7.88 20.05 -11.55
N ILE A 261 7.65 19.96 -10.24
CA ILE A 261 8.40 20.70 -9.23
C ILE A 261 9.17 19.66 -8.42
N ALA A 262 10.49 19.84 -8.33
CA ALA A 262 11.35 19.10 -7.44
C ALA A 262 11.85 20.04 -6.33
N LEU A 263 11.51 19.74 -5.07
CA LEU A 263 12.16 20.37 -3.93
C LEU A 263 13.52 19.74 -3.75
N VAL A 264 14.57 20.56 -3.74
CA VAL A 264 15.96 20.10 -3.54
C VAL A 264 16.44 20.57 -2.18
N ILE A 265 16.92 19.63 -1.38
CA ILE A 265 17.63 19.89 -0.12
C ILE A 265 19.04 19.38 -0.31
N ALA A 266 20.02 20.30 -0.29
CA ALA A 266 21.41 20.03 -0.55
C ALA A 266 22.26 20.38 0.67
N ASP A 267 23.12 19.47 1.11
CA ASP A 267 24.11 19.70 2.15
C ASP A 267 25.55 19.63 1.61
N THR A 268 26.47 20.26 2.32
CA THR A 268 27.91 20.21 2.02
C THR A 268 28.63 19.22 2.95
N GLY A 269 27.97 18.16 3.35
CA GLY A 269 28.48 17.18 4.31
C GLY A 269 29.43 16.16 3.70
N ILE A 270 29.63 15.05 4.41
CA ILE A 270 30.60 14.00 4.05
C ILE A 270 30.25 13.24 2.77
N GLY A 271 28.99 13.35 2.30
CA GLY A 271 28.48 12.61 1.15
C GLY A 271 28.28 11.11 1.41
N ILE A 272 27.87 10.42 0.35
CA ILE A 272 27.54 8.98 0.35
C ILE A 272 28.39 8.27 -0.73
N ALA A 273 28.95 7.12 -0.40
CA ALA A 273 29.68 6.30 -1.37
C ALA A 273 28.75 5.80 -2.50
N GLN A 274 29.26 5.72 -3.72
CA GLN A 274 28.47 5.32 -4.89
C GLN A 274 27.87 3.91 -4.74
N GLU A 275 28.57 3.01 -4.08
CA GLU A 275 28.14 1.65 -3.77
C GLU A 275 26.98 1.57 -2.78
N ASP A 276 26.85 2.60 -1.90
CA ASP A 276 25.80 2.69 -0.90
C ASP A 276 24.50 3.34 -1.45
N LEU A 277 24.59 4.19 -2.49
CA LEU A 277 23.47 4.95 -3.03
C LEU A 277 22.26 4.09 -3.41
N PRO A 278 22.38 2.92 -4.06
CA PRO A 278 21.21 2.09 -4.39
C PRO A 278 20.48 1.57 -3.14
N ARG A 279 21.18 1.49 -2.01
CA ARG A 279 20.71 0.84 -0.78
C ARG A 279 20.25 1.81 0.30
N VAL A 280 20.44 3.13 0.14
CA VAL A 280 20.11 4.13 1.18
C VAL A 280 18.63 4.15 1.57
N PHE A 281 17.75 3.61 0.72
CA PHE A 281 16.32 3.48 0.99
C PHE A 281 15.94 2.10 1.55
N GLU A 282 16.89 1.16 1.70
CA GLU A 282 16.62 -0.14 2.31
C GLU A 282 16.40 0.02 3.82
N ARG A 283 15.50 -0.79 4.36
CA ARG A 283 15.17 -0.79 5.79
C ARG A 283 16.39 -1.22 6.64
N GLY A 284 16.79 -0.35 7.57
CA GLY A 284 17.89 -0.64 8.49
C GLY A 284 19.29 -0.47 7.89
N PHE A 285 19.38 0.01 6.66
CA PHE A 285 20.68 0.28 6.02
C PHE A 285 21.31 1.56 6.58
N THR A 286 22.54 1.48 7.04
CA THR A 286 23.26 2.60 7.67
C THR A 286 24.54 3.00 6.96
N GLY A 287 24.96 2.31 5.90
CA GLY A 287 26.21 2.55 5.18
C GLY A 287 27.46 2.42 6.05
N TYR A 288 28.64 2.61 5.45
CA TYR A 288 29.92 2.61 6.19
C TYR A 288 29.98 3.75 7.21
N ASN A 289 29.61 4.95 6.79
CA ASN A 289 29.61 6.16 7.65
C ASN A 289 28.63 6.08 8.80
N GLY A 290 27.49 5.40 8.63
CA GLY A 290 26.48 5.21 9.69
C GLY A 290 26.93 4.30 10.83
N ARG A 291 27.84 3.35 10.56
CA ARG A 291 28.42 2.46 11.57
C ARG A 291 29.47 3.18 12.42
N GLU A 292 30.28 4.05 11.83
CA GLU A 292 31.30 4.82 12.51
C GLU A 292 30.68 5.83 13.50
N TYR A 293 29.54 6.44 13.12
CA TYR A 293 28.81 7.40 13.97
C TYR A 293 27.87 6.75 14.99
N LYS A 294 27.77 5.39 15.08
CA LYS A 294 27.00 4.58 16.08
C LYS A 294 25.57 5.04 16.42
N LYS A 295 24.98 6.04 15.72
CA LYS A 295 23.72 6.71 16.07
C LYS A 295 22.69 6.72 14.92
N SER A 296 22.80 5.81 13.93
CA SER A 296 21.88 5.74 12.79
C SER A 296 21.01 4.50 12.88
N THR A 297 19.69 4.67 12.80
CA THR A 297 18.73 3.54 12.80
C THR A 297 18.56 2.92 11.41
N GLY A 298 18.97 3.64 10.36
CA GLY A 298 18.74 3.22 8.96
C GLY A 298 17.27 3.19 8.55
N ILE A 299 16.37 3.83 9.35
CA ILE A 299 14.92 3.80 9.11
C ILE A 299 14.45 5.11 8.45
N GLY A 300 15.12 6.24 8.69
CA GLY A 300 14.65 7.57 8.27
C GLY A 300 14.41 7.70 6.76
N LEU A 301 15.41 7.40 5.91
CA LEU A 301 15.26 7.50 4.46
C LEU A 301 14.30 6.43 3.88
N TYR A 302 14.28 5.23 4.49
CA TYR A 302 13.28 4.22 4.16
C TYR A 302 11.85 4.75 4.39
N LEU A 303 11.59 5.39 5.53
CA LEU A 303 10.29 6.01 5.83
C LEU A 303 9.96 7.13 4.84
N CYS A 304 10.92 8.02 4.56
CA CYS A 304 10.74 9.08 3.57
C CYS A 304 10.29 8.50 2.22
N ARG A 305 10.95 7.46 1.73
CA ARG A 305 10.60 6.80 0.46
C ARG A 305 9.18 6.25 0.50
N ARG A 306 8.81 5.52 1.58
CA ARG A 306 7.48 4.95 1.76
C ARG A 306 6.38 6.00 1.82
N VAL A 307 6.63 7.11 2.51
CA VAL A 307 5.70 8.26 2.56
C VAL A 307 5.54 8.89 1.18
N MET A 308 6.65 9.17 0.49
CA MET A 308 6.62 9.77 -0.85
C MET A 308 5.88 8.90 -1.86
N ASP A 309 6.11 7.58 -1.84
CA ASP A 309 5.41 6.63 -2.70
C ASP A 309 3.88 6.64 -2.43
N ARG A 310 3.47 6.75 -1.15
CA ARG A 310 2.06 6.84 -0.76
C ARG A 310 1.40 8.17 -1.15
N LEU A 311 2.15 9.27 -1.09
CA LEU A 311 1.69 10.59 -1.56
C LEU A 311 1.63 10.68 -3.11
N GLY A 312 2.13 9.68 -3.82
CA GLY A 312 2.26 9.71 -5.29
C GLY A 312 3.39 10.62 -5.76
N HIS A 313 4.37 10.88 -4.90
CA HIS A 313 5.55 11.70 -5.15
C HIS A 313 6.79 10.85 -5.43
N GLY A 314 7.83 11.46 -6.03
CA GLY A 314 9.12 10.82 -6.27
C GLY A 314 10.17 11.26 -5.26
N MET A 315 11.19 10.40 -5.05
CA MET A 315 12.37 10.76 -4.26
C MET A 315 13.62 10.18 -4.90
N ARG A 316 14.67 11.00 -5.04
CA ARG A 316 15.98 10.57 -5.59
C ARG A 316 17.10 11.31 -4.86
N ILE A 317 18.28 10.71 -4.86
CA ILE A 317 19.46 11.20 -4.16
C ILE A 317 20.64 11.25 -5.13
N GLN A 318 21.40 12.33 -5.06
CA GLN A 318 22.71 12.49 -5.71
C GLN A 318 23.72 12.84 -4.64
N SER A 319 24.83 12.10 -4.60
CA SER A 319 25.87 12.33 -3.60
C SER A 319 27.19 11.80 -4.09
N ALA A 320 28.28 12.39 -3.64
CA ALA A 320 29.64 11.88 -3.81
C ALA A 320 30.42 12.14 -2.50
N PRO A 321 31.35 11.25 -2.14
CA PRO A 321 32.17 11.40 -0.94
C PRO A 321 32.91 12.75 -0.94
N GLY A 322 32.74 13.54 0.11
CA GLY A 322 33.35 14.87 0.28
C GLY A 322 32.65 16.01 -0.46
N GLU A 323 31.65 15.75 -1.30
CA GLU A 323 30.92 16.78 -2.06
C GLU A 323 29.52 17.10 -1.45
N GLY A 324 29.10 16.32 -0.43
CA GLY A 324 27.79 16.44 0.18
C GLY A 324 26.70 15.62 -0.50
N THR A 325 25.45 15.90 -0.14
CA THR A 325 24.28 15.15 -0.61
C THR A 325 23.19 16.11 -1.10
N LYS A 326 22.56 15.78 -2.22
CA LYS A 326 21.37 16.43 -2.74
C LYS A 326 20.21 15.44 -2.76
N VAL A 327 19.17 15.77 -2.04
CA VAL A 327 17.92 15.00 -2.04
C VAL A 327 16.89 15.77 -2.84
N PHE A 328 16.29 15.11 -3.82
CA PHE A 328 15.23 15.64 -4.67
C PHE A 328 13.92 14.99 -4.27
N LEU A 329 12.94 15.83 -3.95
CA LEU A 329 11.55 15.44 -3.73
C LEU A 329 10.75 15.89 -4.95
N ASP A 330 10.40 14.95 -5.81
CA ASP A 330 9.63 15.22 -7.02
C ASP A 330 8.14 15.28 -6.65
N LEU A 331 7.60 16.51 -6.54
CA LEU A 331 6.27 16.80 -6.01
C LEU A 331 5.18 16.87 -7.10
N GLY A 332 5.52 16.60 -8.36
CA GLY A 332 4.56 16.43 -9.43
C GLY A 332 3.78 15.10 -9.25
N ARG A 333 2.46 15.13 -9.43
CA ARG A 333 1.64 13.92 -9.37
C ARG A 333 2.01 12.99 -10.53
N LYS A 334 2.51 11.79 -10.24
CA LYS A 334 2.51 10.72 -11.24
C LYS A 334 1.07 10.32 -11.51
N PRO A 335 0.65 10.08 -12.77
CA PRO A 335 -0.60 9.40 -13.03
C PRO A 335 -0.59 8.08 -12.26
N VAL A 336 -1.62 7.83 -11.46
CA VAL A 336 -1.81 6.52 -10.83
C VAL A 336 -2.10 5.57 -11.99
N GLU A 337 -1.16 4.70 -12.34
CA GLU A 337 -1.46 3.54 -13.17
C GLU A 337 -2.44 2.69 -12.37
N ALA A 338 -3.69 2.68 -12.85
CA ALA A 338 -4.72 1.81 -12.28
C ALA A 338 -4.34 0.36 -12.61
N GLU A 339 -3.92 -0.39 -11.58
CA GLU A 339 -3.80 -1.85 -11.63
C GLU A 339 -5.18 -2.54 -11.72
#